data_5f2083330319b0f0e27768bf6bc7eb13
#
_entry.id   5f2083330319b0f0e27768bf6bc7eb13
#
_cell.length_a   1.000
_cell.length_b   1.000
_cell.length_c   1.000
_cell.angle_alpha   90.00
_cell.angle_beta   90.00
_cell.angle_gamma   90.00
#
_symmetry.space_group_name_H-M   'P 1'
#
loop_
_entity.id
_entity.type
_entity.pdbx_description
1 polymer ?
#
loop_
_entity_poly.entity_id
_entity_poly.type
_entity_poly.pdbx_seq_one_letter_code
_entity_poly.pdbx_strand_id
1 'polypeptide(L)'
;VLARWLMRGIPYAAAGAALATLVPWLFWLGAAIAALTTLRHGLVPALPVLIAAALPAGWWWSQGDVIPLASVLLVTLMAVILRERMRWSEALIGGSLAASAMIQLGIFTPPGDTRLMLEELREGSPEIDRMLTEFTSQGFDTQVLAELVISGVTGLVVLLASIGCLALARSWQAGLYNPGGFREEFHALRLAPRELAVLVVLGVAGMLLGIAPLAMLGWVPLLIAGIALVHGVIGLKGMNGLWLVAFYALLITTWPTILIVLLLGLIDTLANFRARLARSN
;
A
#
# COMPACT_ATOMS: atom_id res chain seq x y z
N VAL A 1 -24.68 0.20 3.75
CA VAL A 1 -25.30 -0.71 4.73
C VAL A 1 -24.26 -1.29 5.69
N LEU A 2 -23.18 -1.93 5.18
CA LEU A 2 -22.16 -2.60 6.00
C LEU A 2 -21.49 -1.64 7.00
N ALA A 3 -20.98 -0.50 6.55
CA ALA A 3 -20.29 0.46 7.41
C ALA A 3 -21.19 0.99 8.55
N ARG A 4 -22.50 1.19 8.28
CA ARG A 4 -23.46 1.57 9.33
C ARG A 4 -23.65 0.48 10.37
N TRP A 5 -23.67 -0.79 9.96
CA TRP A 5 -23.78 -1.92 10.87
C TRP A 5 -22.55 -2.05 11.75
N LEU A 6 -21.35 -1.96 11.17
CA LEU A 6 -20.08 -2.00 11.89
C LEU A 6 -19.96 -0.87 12.93
N MET A 7 -20.47 0.32 12.60
CA MET A 7 -20.41 1.49 13.48
C MET A 7 -21.52 1.54 14.55
N ARG A 8 -22.35 0.50 14.69
CA ARG A 8 -23.30 0.38 15.81
C ARG A 8 -22.62 0.21 17.16
N GLY A 9 -21.38 -0.29 17.18
CA GLY A 9 -20.56 -0.42 18.38
C GLY A 9 -19.35 -1.30 18.16
N ILE A 10 -18.40 -1.21 19.08
CA ILE A 10 -17.13 -1.98 19.04
C ILE A 10 -17.37 -3.50 18.89
N PRO A 11 -18.35 -4.15 19.56
CA PRO A 11 -18.58 -5.59 19.38
C PRO A 11 -18.94 -5.98 17.95
N TYR A 12 -19.75 -5.18 17.25
CA TYR A 12 -20.11 -5.44 15.86
C TYR A 12 -18.91 -5.30 14.91
N ALA A 13 -18.10 -4.28 15.14
CA ALA A 13 -16.86 -4.09 14.39
C ALA A 13 -15.85 -5.21 14.66
N ALA A 14 -15.70 -5.63 15.92
CA ALA A 14 -14.81 -6.73 16.31
C ALA A 14 -15.25 -8.07 15.68
N ALA A 15 -16.53 -8.41 15.77
CA ALA A 15 -17.07 -9.61 15.14
C ALA A 15 -16.89 -9.57 13.62
N GLY A 16 -17.20 -8.45 12.98
CA GLY A 16 -17.02 -8.27 11.53
C GLY A 16 -15.57 -8.39 11.10
N ALA A 17 -14.64 -7.80 11.86
CA ALA A 17 -13.20 -7.88 11.58
C ALA A 17 -12.68 -9.32 11.74
N ALA A 18 -13.01 -10.00 12.84
CA ALA A 18 -12.62 -11.38 13.08
C ALA A 18 -13.13 -12.34 11.99
N LEU A 19 -14.43 -12.28 11.67
CA LEU A 19 -15.04 -13.13 10.65
C LEU A 19 -14.44 -12.87 9.26
N ALA A 20 -14.23 -11.62 8.90
CA ALA A 20 -13.62 -11.27 7.62
C ALA A 20 -12.17 -11.77 7.52
N THR A 21 -11.37 -11.60 8.58
CA THR A 21 -9.96 -12.03 8.59
C THR A 21 -9.82 -13.55 8.67
N LEU A 22 -10.81 -14.25 9.22
CA LEU A 22 -10.82 -15.73 9.27
C LEU A 22 -10.91 -16.35 7.86
N VAL A 23 -11.58 -15.66 6.93
CA VAL A 23 -11.71 -16.13 5.53
C VAL A 23 -10.52 -15.64 4.71
N PRO A 24 -9.73 -16.56 4.08
CA PRO A 24 -8.45 -16.19 3.44
C PRO A 24 -8.52 -15.02 2.47
N TRP A 25 -9.54 -15.00 1.62
CA TRP A 25 -9.69 -13.96 0.58
C TRP A 25 -10.39 -12.68 1.05
N LEU A 26 -10.84 -12.61 2.31
CA LEU A 26 -11.52 -11.47 2.89
C LEU A 26 -10.71 -10.74 3.98
N PHE A 27 -9.46 -11.13 4.23
CA PHE A 27 -8.61 -10.50 5.25
C PHE A 27 -8.50 -8.96 5.06
N TRP A 28 -8.49 -8.50 3.82
CA TRP A 28 -8.47 -7.08 3.49
C TRP A 28 -9.68 -6.33 4.04
N LEU A 29 -10.85 -6.99 4.11
CA LEU A 29 -12.05 -6.42 4.71
C LEU A 29 -11.89 -6.27 6.22
N GLY A 30 -11.29 -7.28 6.90
CA GLY A 30 -10.93 -7.20 8.32
C GLY A 30 -9.95 -6.05 8.60
N ALA A 31 -8.93 -5.91 7.78
CA ALA A 31 -7.97 -4.81 7.82
C ALA A 31 -8.66 -3.44 7.62
N ALA A 32 -9.58 -3.32 6.66
CA ALA A 32 -10.35 -2.09 6.43
C ALA A 32 -11.27 -1.74 7.60
N ILE A 33 -11.89 -2.74 8.29
CA ILE A 33 -12.71 -2.53 9.49
C ILE A 33 -11.83 -2.03 10.65
N ALA A 34 -10.65 -2.62 10.83
CA ALA A 34 -9.67 -2.18 11.81
C ALA A 34 -9.24 -0.73 11.57
N ALA A 35 -8.94 -0.37 10.31
CA ALA A 35 -8.63 1.00 9.92
C ALA A 35 -9.80 1.96 10.16
N LEU A 36 -11.03 1.58 9.80
CA LEU A 36 -12.23 2.40 10.01
C LEU A 36 -12.44 2.74 11.49
N THR A 37 -12.32 1.74 12.36
CA THR A 37 -12.48 1.95 13.81
C THR A 37 -11.36 2.81 14.39
N THR A 38 -10.12 2.62 13.92
CA THR A 38 -8.97 3.44 14.30
C THR A 38 -9.14 4.89 13.84
N LEU A 39 -9.54 5.12 12.61
CA LEU A 39 -9.85 6.46 12.08
C LEU A 39 -10.95 7.15 12.89
N ARG A 40 -11.98 6.42 13.28
CA ARG A 40 -13.14 7.00 13.99
C ARG A 40 -12.89 7.26 15.45
N HIS A 41 -12.37 6.28 16.16
CA HIS A 41 -12.28 6.28 17.63
C HIS A 41 -10.86 6.52 18.16
N GLY A 42 -9.83 6.37 17.33
CA GLY A 42 -8.42 6.36 17.73
C GLY A 42 -7.94 4.95 18.08
N LEU A 43 -6.63 4.83 18.31
CA LEU A 43 -5.98 3.52 18.51
C LEU A 43 -6.51 2.79 19.75
N VAL A 44 -6.54 3.44 20.91
CA VAL A 44 -6.89 2.80 22.18
C VAL A 44 -8.31 2.24 22.19
N PRO A 45 -9.35 2.99 21.81
CA PRO A 45 -10.71 2.42 21.72
C PRO A 45 -10.89 1.39 20.62
N ALA A 46 -10.02 1.39 19.58
CA ALA A 46 -10.06 0.41 18.51
C ALA A 46 -9.35 -0.92 18.84
N LEU A 47 -8.56 -0.98 19.94
CA LEU A 47 -7.80 -2.17 20.33
C LEU A 47 -8.62 -3.47 20.33
N PRO A 48 -9.87 -3.54 20.84
CA PRO A 48 -10.64 -4.78 20.77
C PRO A 48 -10.89 -5.26 19.36
N VAL A 49 -11.09 -4.34 18.40
CA VAL A 49 -11.29 -4.67 16.98
C VAL A 49 -9.98 -5.12 16.34
N LEU A 50 -8.88 -4.45 16.70
CA LEU A 50 -7.54 -4.82 16.23
C LEU A 50 -7.15 -6.22 16.70
N ILE A 51 -7.38 -6.53 17.97
CA ILE A 51 -7.13 -7.85 18.54
C ILE A 51 -8.01 -8.89 17.84
N ALA A 52 -9.29 -8.61 17.65
CA ALA A 52 -10.22 -9.50 16.97
C ALA A 52 -9.82 -9.80 15.50
N ALA A 53 -9.24 -8.82 14.79
CA ALA A 53 -8.67 -9.03 13.46
C ALA A 53 -7.32 -9.76 13.51
N ALA A 54 -6.46 -9.42 14.49
CA ALA A 54 -5.12 -9.95 14.60
C ALA A 54 -5.08 -11.43 15.02
N LEU A 55 -6.05 -11.91 15.79
CA LEU A 55 -6.09 -13.32 16.23
C LEU A 55 -6.19 -14.30 15.05
N PRO A 56 -7.20 -14.22 14.15
CA PRO A 56 -7.22 -15.09 12.98
C PRO A 56 -6.07 -14.79 12.00
N ALA A 57 -5.61 -13.54 11.88
CA ALA A 57 -4.45 -13.20 11.09
C ALA A 57 -3.15 -13.83 11.63
N GLY A 58 -2.99 -13.92 12.95
CA GLY A 58 -1.89 -14.62 13.61
C GLY A 58 -1.95 -16.15 13.42
N TRP A 59 -3.15 -16.70 13.34
CA TRP A 59 -3.31 -18.11 12.98
C TRP A 59 -2.85 -18.37 11.54
N TRP A 60 -3.20 -17.50 10.57
CA TRP A 60 -2.68 -17.60 9.21
C TRP A 60 -1.16 -17.49 9.15
N TRP A 61 -0.59 -16.59 9.95
CA TRP A 61 0.88 -16.51 10.07
C TRP A 61 1.49 -17.83 10.53
N SER A 62 0.88 -18.51 11.50
CA SER A 62 1.37 -19.83 11.94
C SER A 62 1.29 -20.90 10.85
N GLN A 63 0.49 -20.68 9.81
CA GLN A 63 0.41 -21.52 8.60
C GLN A 63 1.34 -21.05 7.46
N GLY A 64 2.17 -20.02 7.71
CA GLY A 64 3.09 -19.46 6.73
C GLY A 64 2.57 -18.26 5.93
N ASP A 65 1.30 -17.85 6.09
CA ASP A 65 0.76 -16.66 5.42
C ASP A 65 0.86 -15.43 6.32
N VAL A 66 1.89 -14.61 6.09
CA VAL A 66 2.16 -13.38 6.86
C VAL A 66 1.32 -12.18 6.40
N ILE A 67 0.71 -12.24 5.21
CA ILE A 67 0.04 -11.11 4.56
C ILE A 67 -1.11 -10.55 5.38
N PRO A 68 -2.03 -11.36 5.96
CA PRO A 68 -3.15 -10.84 6.73
C PRO A 68 -2.73 -10.02 7.94
N LEU A 69 -1.80 -10.55 8.76
CA LEU A 69 -1.36 -9.87 9.97
C LEU A 69 -0.55 -8.61 9.65
N ALA A 70 0.38 -8.71 8.69
CA ALA A 70 1.16 -7.56 8.23
C ALA A 70 0.25 -6.44 7.70
N SER A 71 -0.81 -6.79 6.95
CA SER A 71 -1.79 -5.82 6.42
C SER A 71 -2.58 -5.15 7.54
N VAL A 72 -3.06 -5.90 8.55
CA VAL A 72 -3.78 -5.33 9.71
C VAL A 72 -2.89 -4.35 10.47
N LEU A 73 -1.63 -4.71 10.73
CA LEU A 73 -0.68 -3.86 11.46
C LEU A 73 -0.33 -2.61 10.65
N LEU A 74 -0.01 -2.78 9.37
CA LEU A 74 0.41 -1.68 8.51
C LEU A 74 -0.72 -0.67 8.27
N VAL A 75 -1.93 -1.15 7.94
CA VAL A 75 -3.07 -0.25 7.73
C VAL A 75 -3.47 0.47 9.03
N THR A 76 -3.31 -0.18 10.19
CA THR A 76 -3.57 0.45 11.49
C THR A 76 -2.59 1.59 11.74
N LEU A 77 -1.30 1.37 11.53
CA LEU A 77 -0.28 2.41 11.63
C LEU A 77 -0.62 3.60 10.70
N MET A 78 -0.92 3.31 9.44
CA MET A 78 -1.30 4.34 8.47
C MET A 78 -2.57 5.09 8.88
N ALA A 79 -3.56 4.39 9.47
CA ALA A 79 -4.79 5.01 9.97
C ALA A 79 -4.53 5.92 11.17
N VAL A 80 -3.62 5.54 12.08
CA VAL A 80 -3.19 6.40 13.19
C VAL A 80 -2.53 7.66 12.66
N ILE A 81 -1.56 7.54 11.74
CA ILE A 81 -0.87 8.69 11.15
C ILE A 81 -1.90 9.61 10.44
N LEU A 82 -2.78 9.03 9.61
CA LEU A 82 -3.79 9.81 8.90
C LEU A 82 -4.74 10.53 9.86
N ARG A 83 -5.15 9.88 10.95
CA ARG A 83 -6.02 10.48 11.97
C ARG A 83 -5.35 11.66 12.69
N GLU A 84 -4.09 11.51 13.08
CA GLU A 84 -3.36 12.50 13.87
C GLU A 84 -2.84 13.67 13.05
N ARG A 85 -2.35 13.38 11.85
CA ARG A 85 -1.73 14.35 10.96
C ARG A 85 -2.69 14.98 9.95
N MET A 86 -3.83 14.33 9.69
CA MET A 86 -4.81 14.74 8.68
C MET A 86 -4.19 14.91 7.29
N ARG A 87 -3.13 14.17 7.00
CA ARG A 87 -2.36 14.25 5.75
C ARG A 87 -2.09 12.88 5.19
N TRP A 88 -2.63 12.63 4.00
CA TRP A 88 -2.42 11.38 3.27
C TRP A 88 -0.96 11.13 2.93
N SER A 89 -0.22 12.19 2.55
CA SER A 89 1.20 12.08 2.21
C SER A 89 2.03 11.48 3.36
N GLU A 90 1.78 11.95 4.60
CA GLU A 90 2.48 11.43 5.76
C GLU A 90 2.12 9.98 6.09
N ALA A 91 0.84 9.59 5.91
CA ALA A 91 0.40 8.21 6.09
C ALA A 91 1.03 7.28 5.04
N LEU A 92 1.13 7.72 3.78
CA LEU A 92 1.75 6.95 2.70
C LEU A 92 3.26 6.78 2.93
N ILE A 93 3.97 7.84 3.31
CA ILE A 93 5.41 7.79 3.61
C ILE A 93 5.66 6.87 4.82
N GLY A 94 4.89 7.05 5.91
CA GLY A 94 4.99 6.21 7.10
C GLY A 94 4.70 4.73 6.80
N GLY A 95 3.70 4.46 5.95
CA GLY A 95 3.39 3.11 5.47
C GLY A 95 4.54 2.49 4.66
N SER A 96 5.12 3.25 3.72
CA SER A 96 6.26 2.78 2.92
C SER A 96 7.50 2.50 3.77
N LEU A 97 7.80 3.37 4.75
CA LEU A 97 8.90 3.15 5.68
C LEU A 97 8.67 1.92 6.56
N ALA A 98 7.47 1.75 7.09
CA ALA A 98 7.13 0.60 7.91
C ALA A 98 7.18 -0.71 7.11
N ALA A 99 6.65 -0.74 5.88
CA ALA A 99 6.75 -1.91 5.00
C ALA A 99 8.22 -2.22 4.64
N SER A 100 9.04 -1.20 4.36
CA SER A 100 10.49 -1.38 4.14
C SER A 100 11.20 -1.98 5.36
N ALA A 101 10.85 -1.51 6.57
CA ALA A 101 11.37 -2.07 7.81
C ALA A 101 10.92 -3.52 8.02
N MET A 102 9.67 -3.87 7.68
CA MET A 102 9.16 -5.25 7.75
C MET A 102 9.94 -6.19 6.82
N ILE A 103 10.28 -5.75 5.60
CA ILE A 103 11.13 -6.51 4.68
C ILE A 103 12.52 -6.69 5.29
N GLN A 104 13.14 -5.61 5.77
CA GLN A 104 14.49 -5.64 6.33
C GLN A 104 14.60 -6.51 7.58
N LEU A 105 13.51 -6.62 8.36
CA LEU A 105 13.41 -7.50 9.52
C LEU A 105 13.09 -8.96 9.17
N GLY A 106 12.99 -9.30 7.88
CA GLY A 106 12.71 -10.66 7.42
C GLY A 106 11.28 -11.13 7.65
N ILE A 107 10.32 -10.22 7.91
CA ILE A 107 8.92 -10.61 8.17
C ILE A 107 8.29 -11.28 6.94
N PHE A 108 8.73 -10.91 5.74
CA PHE A 108 8.24 -11.43 4.47
C PHE A 108 9.17 -12.48 3.85
N THR A 109 10.16 -12.96 4.60
CA THR A 109 10.99 -14.08 4.14
C THR A 109 10.10 -15.32 3.98
N PRO A 110 10.15 -16.00 2.82
CA PRO A 110 9.28 -17.15 2.58
C PRO A 110 9.57 -18.25 3.61
N PRO A 111 8.52 -18.94 4.12
CA PRO A 111 8.72 -20.09 4.95
C PRO A 111 9.27 -21.23 4.07
N GLY A 112 10.43 -21.74 4.39
CA GLY A 112 11.04 -22.86 3.68
C GLY A 112 12.41 -22.55 3.09
N ASP A 113 12.97 -23.53 2.40
CA ASP A 113 14.26 -23.40 1.75
C ASP A 113 14.08 -22.72 0.37
N THR A 114 14.51 -21.48 0.27
CA THR A 114 14.47 -20.71 -1.00
C THR A 114 15.23 -21.41 -2.12
N ARG A 115 16.21 -22.28 -1.79
CA ARG A 115 16.94 -23.08 -2.77
C ARG A 115 16.02 -24.08 -3.48
N LEU A 116 15.17 -24.78 -2.72
CA LEU A 116 14.20 -25.73 -3.31
C LEU A 116 13.22 -25.01 -4.23
N MET A 117 12.73 -23.83 -3.81
CA MET A 117 11.86 -23.01 -4.66
C MET A 117 12.56 -22.57 -5.95
N LEU A 118 13.85 -22.20 -5.87
CA LEU A 118 14.62 -21.83 -7.05
C LEU A 118 14.89 -23.02 -7.97
N GLU A 119 15.14 -24.20 -7.42
CA GLU A 119 15.31 -25.44 -8.18
C GLU A 119 14.03 -25.80 -8.93
N GLU A 120 12.87 -25.78 -8.27
CA GLU A 120 11.57 -26.00 -8.90
C GLU A 120 11.29 -24.96 -10.02
N LEU A 121 11.63 -23.69 -9.80
CA LEU A 121 11.47 -22.64 -10.81
C LEU A 121 12.39 -22.87 -12.01
N ARG A 122 13.62 -23.31 -11.80
CA ARG A 122 14.57 -23.66 -12.87
C ARG A 122 14.09 -24.84 -13.69
N GLU A 123 13.61 -25.90 -13.02
CA GLU A 123 13.06 -27.07 -13.70
C GLU A 123 11.79 -26.73 -14.48
N GLY A 124 10.94 -25.84 -13.95
CA GLY A 124 9.67 -25.45 -14.55
C GLY A 124 9.77 -24.48 -15.71
N SER A 125 10.87 -23.70 -15.83
CA SER A 125 11.01 -22.66 -16.86
C SER A 125 12.47 -22.50 -17.33
N PRO A 126 12.77 -22.89 -18.58
CA PRO A 126 14.10 -22.69 -19.18
C PRO A 126 14.51 -21.21 -19.29
N GLU A 127 13.56 -20.29 -19.31
CA GLU A 127 13.82 -18.84 -19.36
C GLU A 127 14.31 -18.35 -18.00
N ILE A 128 13.70 -18.82 -16.92
CA ILE A 128 14.13 -18.49 -15.53
C ILE A 128 15.51 -19.08 -15.29
N ASP A 129 15.77 -20.32 -15.70
CA ASP A 129 17.09 -20.94 -15.53
C ASP A 129 18.20 -20.16 -16.26
N ARG A 130 17.95 -19.73 -17.49
CA ARG A 130 18.90 -18.87 -18.24
C ARG A 130 19.16 -17.55 -17.53
N MET A 131 18.12 -16.89 -17.07
CA MET A 131 18.21 -15.61 -16.34
C MET A 131 19.02 -15.77 -15.04
N LEU A 132 18.72 -16.78 -14.24
CA LEU A 132 19.44 -17.06 -13.00
C LEU A 132 20.90 -17.43 -13.25
N THR A 133 21.18 -18.20 -14.32
CA THR A 133 22.55 -18.54 -14.74
C THR A 133 23.33 -17.31 -15.14
N GLU A 134 22.70 -16.39 -15.87
CA GLU A 134 23.33 -15.13 -16.26
C GLU A 134 23.64 -14.26 -15.01
N PHE A 135 22.72 -14.10 -14.06
CA PHE A 135 23.01 -13.39 -12.81
C PHE A 135 24.13 -14.04 -12.01
N THR A 136 24.16 -15.37 -11.94
CA THR A 136 25.27 -16.09 -11.28
C THR A 136 26.60 -15.82 -11.98
N SER A 137 26.62 -15.80 -13.31
CA SER A 137 27.85 -15.50 -14.07
C SER A 137 28.36 -14.08 -13.87
N GLN A 138 27.47 -13.14 -13.53
CA GLN A 138 27.78 -11.77 -13.18
C GLN A 138 28.23 -11.59 -11.71
N GLY A 139 28.27 -12.68 -10.93
CA GLY A 139 28.71 -12.69 -9.54
C GLY A 139 27.62 -12.39 -8.51
N PHE A 140 26.34 -12.40 -8.91
CA PHE A 140 25.22 -12.26 -7.97
C PHE A 140 24.91 -13.60 -7.28
N ASP A 141 24.68 -13.53 -5.97
CA ASP A 141 24.09 -14.66 -5.24
C ASP A 141 22.59 -14.74 -5.57
N THR A 142 22.22 -15.73 -6.37
CA THR A 142 20.84 -15.91 -6.83
C THR A 142 19.86 -16.22 -5.72
N GLN A 143 20.30 -16.84 -4.61
CA GLN A 143 19.46 -17.08 -3.45
C GLN A 143 19.10 -15.78 -2.73
N VAL A 144 20.12 -14.95 -2.44
CA VAL A 144 19.91 -13.65 -1.81
C VAL A 144 19.03 -12.74 -2.68
N LEU A 145 19.27 -12.78 -4.01
CA LEU A 145 18.45 -12.01 -4.96
C LEU A 145 17.00 -12.48 -4.95
N ALA A 146 16.75 -13.80 -4.94
CA ALA A 146 15.39 -14.34 -4.91
C ALA A 146 14.67 -13.98 -3.60
N GLU A 147 15.34 -14.10 -2.46
CA GLU A 147 14.77 -13.69 -1.17
C GLU A 147 14.40 -12.21 -1.15
N LEU A 148 15.26 -11.35 -1.70
CA LEU A 148 14.99 -9.92 -1.80
C LEU A 148 13.80 -9.64 -2.73
N VAL A 149 13.71 -10.31 -3.88
CA VAL A 149 12.61 -10.14 -4.83
C VAL A 149 11.30 -10.61 -4.23
N ILE A 150 11.26 -11.82 -3.65
CA ILE A 150 10.05 -12.38 -3.06
C ILE A 150 9.56 -11.51 -1.89
N SER A 151 10.45 -11.16 -0.95
CA SER A 151 10.11 -10.31 0.19
C SER A 151 9.71 -8.90 -0.25
N GLY A 152 10.40 -8.35 -1.25
CA GLY A 152 10.11 -7.04 -1.81
C GLY A 152 8.75 -6.98 -2.50
N VAL A 153 8.42 -7.99 -3.31
CA VAL A 153 7.09 -8.11 -3.96
C VAL A 153 6.01 -8.30 -2.91
N THR A 154 6.22 -9.17 -1.93
CA THR A 154 5.26 -9.39 -0.83
C THR A 154 5.04 -8.10 -0.04
N GLY A 155 6.10 -7.39 0.33
CA GLY A 155 6.00 -6.10 1.01
C GLY A 155 5.29 -5.03 0.19
N LEU A 156 5.51 -4.98 -1.13
CA LEU A 156 4.79 -4.09 -2.03
C LEU A 156 3.30 -4.43 -2.08
N VAL A 157 2.94 -5.71 -2.21
CA VAL A 157 1.54 -6.16 -2.20
C VAL A 157 0.86 -5.80 -0.88
N VAL A 158 1.50 -6.05 0.25
CA VAL A 158 0.97 -5.68 1.59
C VAL A 158 0.79 -4.17 1.71
N LEU A 159 1.75 -3.37 1.23
CA LEU A 159 1.65 -1.90 1.25
C LEU A 159 0.50 -1.41 0.38
N LEU A 160 0.38 -1.88 -0.87
CA LEU A 160 -0.70 -1.47 -1.78
C LEU A 160 -2.07 -1.94 -1.26
N ALA A 161 -2.18 -3.15 -0.74
CA ALA A 161 -3.39 -3.65 -0.09
C ALA A 161 -3.77 -2.78 1.13
N SER A 162 -2.81 -2.43 1.97
CA SER A 162 -3.02 -1.56 3.14
C SER A 162 -3.46 -0.14 2.73
N ILE A 163 -2.89 0.43 1.67
CA ILE A 163 -3.35 1.71 1.09
C ILE A 163 -4.80 1.59 0.61
N GLY A 164 -5.14 0.51 -0.11
CA GLY A 164 -6.50 0.24 -0.55
C GLY A 164 -7.49 0.08 0.61
N CYS A 165 -7.11 -0.66 1.66
CA CYS A 165 -7.90 -0.81 2.88
C CYS A 165 -8.11 0.52 3.61
N LEU A 166 -7.07 1.36 3.70
CA LEU A 166 -7.16 2.69 4.30
C LEU A 166 -8.10 3.60 3.49
N ALA A 167 -7.98 3.59 2.15
CA ALA A 167 -8.84 4.35 1.26
C ALA A 167 -10.32 3.91 1.39
N LEU A 168 -10.56 2.60 1.46
CA LEU A 168 -11.89 2.04 1.70
C LEU A 168 -12.44 2.47 3.06
N ALA A 169 -11.66 2.34 4.12
CA ALA A 169 -12.04 2.76 5.47
C ALA A 169 -12.37 4.26 5.52
N ARG A 170 -11.54 5.09 4.90
CA ARG A 170 -11.77 6.55 4.83
C ARG A 170 -13.00 6.89 3.98
N SER A 171 -13.23 6.19 2.87
CA SER A 171 -14.43 6.37 2.05
C SER A 171 -15.71 6.00 2.82
N TRP A 172 -15.69 4.92 3.61
CA TRP A 172 -16.80 4.55 4.50
C TRP A 172 -17.02 5.59 5.60
N GLN A 173 -15.93 6.04 6.24
CA GLN A 173 -16.02 7.10 7.24
C GLN A 173 -16.62 8.38 6.65
N ALA A 174 -16.14 8.81 5.48
CA ALA A 174 -16.68 9.97 4.79
C ALA A 174 -18.15 9.76 4.40
N GLY A 175 -18.51 8.62 3.83
CA GLY A 175 -19.89 8.31 3.47
C GLY A 175 -20.88 8.32 4.64
N LEU A 176 -20.39 8.09 5.87
CA LEU A 176 -21.21 8.12 7.09
C LEU A 176 -21.29 9.51 7.73
N TYR A 177 -20.21 10.29 7.70
CA TYR A 177 -20.06 11.49 8.53
C TYR A 177 -19.75 12.78 7.76
N ASN A 178 -19.22 12.67 6.55
CA ASN A 178 -18.87 13.80 5.67
C ASN A 178 -18.98 13.37 4.19
N PRO A 179 -20.21 13.21 3.64
CA PRO A 179 -20.41 12.76 2.28
C PRO A 179 -19.67 13.63 1.26
N GLY A 180 -18.86 12.99 0.40
CA GLY A 180 -18.02 13.69 -0.59
C GLY A 180 -16.59 14.01 -0.12
N GLY A 181 -16.34 14.07 1.20
CA GLY A 181 -15.05 14.49 1.75
C GLY A 181 -13.87 13.60 1.32
N PHE A 182 -14.06 12.29 1.20
CA PHE A 182 -12.99 11.41 0.70
C PHE A 182 -12.57 11.76 -0.74
N ARG A 183 -13.54 12.07 -1.60
CA ARG A 183 -13.25 12.48 -2.98
C ARG A 183 -12.42 13.77 -3.01
N GLU A 184 -12.80 14.74 -2.21
CA GLU A 184 -12.07 16.01 -2.10
C GLU A 184 -10.65 15.80 -1.57
N GLU A 185 -10.49 15.02 -0.51
CA GLU A 185 -9.19 14.67 0.07
C GLU A 185 -8.30 13.94 -0.94
N PHE A 186 -8.83 12.93 -1.64
CA PHE A 186 -8.08 12.16 -2.62
C PHE A 186 -7.71 12.99 -3.84
N HIS A 187 -8.63 13.81 -4.35
CA HIS A 187 -8.34 14.75 -5.44
C HIS A 187 -7.34 15.84 -5.05
N ALA A 188 -7.21 16.17 -3.76
CA ALA A 188 -6.24 17.13 -3.25
C ALA A 188 -4.90 16.47 -2.85
N LEU A 189 -4.82 15.14 -2.81
CA LEU A 189 -3.62 14.42 -2.39
C LEU A 189 -2.42 14.79 -3.27
N ARG A 190 -1.40 15.36 -2.67
CA ARG A 190 -0.14 15.78 -3.27
C ARG A 190 0.97 15.68 -2.24
N LEU A 191 2.17 15.32 -2.67
CA LEU A 191 3.36 15.44 -1.83
C LEU A 191 3.80 16.91 -1.77
N ALA A 192 4.30 17.34 -0.62
CA ALA A 192 5.02 18.59 -0.52
C ALA A 192 6.47 18.43 -1.03
N PRO A 193 7.11 19.49 -1.55
CA PRO A 193 8.51 19.39 -2.01
C PRO A 193 9.48 18.85 -0.95
N ARG A 194 9.27 19.19 0.32
CA ARG A 194 10.04 18.64 1.46
C ARG A 194 9.85 17.12 1.63
N GLU A 195 8.65 16.63 1.41
CA GLU A 195 8.33 15.18 1.50
C GLU A 195 8.97 14.41 0.35
N LEU A 196 8.97 14.98 -0.84
CA LEU A 196 9.70 14.45 -1.98
C LEU A 196 11.20 14.40 -1.69
N ALA A 197 11.79 15.48 -1.14
CA ALA A 197 13.19 15.51 -0.76
C ALA A 197 13.54 14.40 0.26
N VAL A 198 12.68 14.18 1.26
CA VAL A 198 12.84 13.08 2.23
C VAL A 198 12.83 11.72 1.53
N LEU A 199 11.89 11.47 0.60
CA LEU A 199 11.83 10.21 -0.15
C LEU A 199 13.07 9.98 -1.00
N VAL A 200 13.57 11.03 -1.68
CA VAL A 200 14.79 10.94 -2.48
C VAL A 200 16.00 10.65 -1.59
N VAL A 201 16.15 11.36 -0.47
CA VAL A 201 17.25 11.12 0.49
C VAL A 201 17.20 9.70 1.04
N LEU A 202 16.02 9.22 1.45
CA LEU A 202 15.84 7.85 1.94
C LEU A 202 16.13 6.80 0.86
N GLY A 203 15.68 7.03 -0.37
CA GLY A 203 15.96 6.13 -1.49
C GLY A 203 17.46 6.06 -1.80
N VAL A 204 18.15 7.21 -1.89
CA VAL A 204 19.59 7.26 -2.10
C VAL A 204 20.36 6.65 -0.93
N ALA A 205 19.98 6.96 0.31
CA ALA A 205 20.58 6.36 1.50
C ALA A 205 20.37 4.83 1.51
N GLY A 206 19.16 4.37 1.14
CA GLY A 206 18.88 2.94 1.00
C GLY A 206 19.81 2.24 -0.01
N MET A 207 20.06 2.87 -1.16
CA MET A 207 21.00 2.36 -2.15
C MET A 207 22.45 2.33 -1.63
N LEU A 208 22.89 3.41 -1.00
CA LEU A 208 24.27 3.52 -0.50
C LEU A 208 24.56 2.61 0.70
N LEU A 209 23.56 2.37 1.53
CA LEU A 209 23.66 1.52 2.74
C LEU A 209 23.29 0.05 2.47
N GLY A 210 22.90 -0.30 1.25
CA GLY A 210 22.47 -1.66 0.91
C GLY A 210 21.09 -2.02 1.48
N ILE A 211 20.25 -1.02 1.85
CA ILE A 211 18.90 -1.20 2.36
C ILE A 211 17.92 -1.12 1.17
N ALA A 212 17.99 -2.11 0.29
CA ALA A 212 17.19 -2.15 -0.95
C ALA A 212 15.69 -1.90 -0.76
N PRO A 213 15.01 -2.36 0.32
CA PRO A 213 13.58 -2.09 0.53
C PRO A 213 13.21 -0.60 0.57
N LEU A 214 14.09 0.27 1.05
CA LEU A 214 13.84 1.73 1.04
C LEU A 214 13.79 2.29 -0.39
N ALA A 215 14.67 1.82 -1.27
CA ALA A 215 14.66 2.20 -2.67
C ALA A 215 13.44 1.58 -3.39
N MET A 216 13.07 0.33 -3.04
CA MET A 216 11.98 -0.41 -3.66
C MET A 216 10.59 0.19 -3.35
N LEU A 217 10.33 0.61 -2.10
CA LEU A 217 9.01 1.07 -1.68
C LEU A 217 8.88 2.60 -1.56
N GLY A 218 10.00 3.33 -1.59
CA GLY A 218 10.03 4.79 -1.47
C GLY A 218 9.28 5.55 -2.57
N TRP A 219 9.09 4.94 -3.74
CA TRP A 219 8.35 5.56 -4.86
C TRP A 219 6.82 5.40 -4.77
N VAL A 220 6.31 4.50 -3.90
CA VAL A 220 4.87 4.23 -3.78
C VAL A 220 4.06 5.48 -3.40
N PRO A 221 4.47 6.32 -2.42
CA PRO A 221 3.75 7.57 -2.15
C PRO A 221 3.63 8.49 -3.36
N LEU A 222 4.67 8.55 -4.20
CA LEU A 222 4.69 9.36 -5.42
C LEU A 222 3.74 8.77 -6.48
N LEU A 223 3.70 7.45 -6.63
CA LEU A 223 2.73 6.77 -7.50
C LEU A 223 1.30 7.10 -7.11
N ILE A 224 0.97 6.98 -5.82
CA ILE A 224 -0.39 7.27 -5.33
C ILE A 224 -0.74 8.75 -5.54
N ALA A 225 0.22 9.67 -5.35
CA ALA A 225 0.01 11.09 -5.65
C ALA A 225 -0.23 11.34 -7.15
N GLY A 226 0.46 10.63 -8.03
CA GLY A 226 0.24 10.66 -9.48
C GLY A 226 -1.15 10.12 -9.88
N ILE A 227 -1.58 9.01 -9.30
CA ILE A 227 -2.95 8.47 -9.48
C ILE A 227 -3.98 9.51 -9.01
N ALA A 228 -3.76 10.10 -7.84
CA ALA A 228 -4.65 11.14 -7.30
C ALA A 228 -4.70 12.40 -8.19
N LEU A 229 -3.58 12.76 -8.83
CA LEU A 229 -3.56 13.86 -9.83
C LEU A 229 -4.48 13.55 -11.00
N VAL A 230 -4.41 12.33 -11.57
CA VAL A 230 -5.28 11.93 -12.68
C VAL A 230 -6.76 12.02 -12.28
N HIS A 231 -7.12 11.50 -11.10
CA HIS A 231 -8.49 11.63 -10.56
C HIS A 231 -8.91 13.09 -10.38
N GLY A 232 -8.01 13.91 -9.82
CA GLY A 232 -8.26 15.35 -9.61
C GLY A 232 -8.50 16.09 -10.92
N VAL A 233 -7.69 15.85 -11.96
CA VAL A 233 -7.84 16.48 -13.28
C VAL A 233 -9.14 16.06 -13.97
N ILE A 234 -9.46 14.77 -13.94
CA ILE A 234 -10.73 14.24 -14.50
C ILE A 234 -11.91 14.88 -13.78
N GLY A 235 -11.84 15.00 -12.44
CA GLY A 235 -12.87 15.66 -11.64
C GLY A 235 -13.02 17.15 -11.93
N LEU A 236 -11.92 17.89 -12.02
CA LEU A 236 -11.92 19.34 -12.32
C LEU A 236 -12.46 19.65 -13.72
N LYS A 237 -12.17 18.80 -14.71
CA LYS A 237 -12.65 18.95 -16.08
C LYS A 237 -14.05 18.37 -16.31
N GLY A 238 -14.69 17.79 -15.30
CA GLY A 238 -16.01 17.16 -15.45
C GLY A 238 -16.03 15.99 -16.45
N MET A 239 -14.88 15.33 -16.66
CA MET A 239 -14.76 14.25 -17.62
C MET A 239 -15.51 13.00 -17.16
N ASN A 240 -15.98 12.18 -18.12
CA ASN A 240 -16.68 10.94 -17.84
C ASN A 240 -15.75 9.94 -17.10
N GLY A 241 -16.31 9.16 -16.15
CA GLY A 241 -15.61 8.11 -15.41
C GLY A 241 -14.98 7.02 -16.27
N LEU A 242 -15.38 6.87 -17.53
CA LEU A 242 -14.74 5.96 -18.50
C LEU A 242 -13.25 6.25 -18.71
N TRP A 243 -12.84 7.51 -18.53
CA TRP A 243 -11.41 7.87 -18.56
C TRP A 243 -10.60 7.23 -17.44
N LEU A 244 -11.21 7.05 -16.26
CA LEU A 244 -10.58 6.30 -15.17
C LEU A 244 -10.45 4.82 -15.50
N VAL A 245 -11.46 4.23 -16.14
CA VAL A 245 -11.41 2.83 -16.60
C VAL A 245 -10.25 2.63 -17.58
N ALA A 246 -10.14 3.50 -18.60
CA ALA A 246 -9.05 3.47 -19.56
C ALA A 246 -7.68 3.67 -18.88
N PHE A 247 -7.60 4.63 -17.94
CA PHE A 247 -6.38 4.89 -17.17
C PHE A 247 -5.93 3.66 -16.37
N TYR A 248 -6.85 3.02 -15.62
CA TYR A 248 -6.50 1.82 -14.85
C TYR A 248 -6.20 0.61 -15.75
N ALA A 249 -6.89 0.47 -16.88
CA ALA A 249 -6.55 -0.55 -17.86
C ALA A 249 -5.12 -0.39 -18.36
N LEU A 250 -4.69 0.83 -18.72
CA LEU A 250 -3.32 1.11 -19.11
C LEU A 250 -2.33 0.90 -17.97
N LEU A 251 -2.67 1.33 -16.74
CA LEU A 251 -1.80 1.18 -15.58
C LEU A 251 -1.49 -0.28 -15.25
N ILE A 252 -2.46 -1.18 -15.48
CA ILE A 252 -2.31 -2.62 -15.16
C ILE A 252 -1.65 -3.37 -16.33
N THR A 253 -1.97 -3.00 -17.58
CA THR A 253 -1.51 -3.77 -18.76
C THR A 253 -0.17 -3.30 -19.32
N THR A 254 0.24 -2.06 -19.03
CA THR A 254 1.45 -1.46 -19.62
C THR A 254 2.36 -0.89 -18.54
N TRP A 255 3.48 -1.58 -18.26
CA TRP A 255 4.44 -1.14 -17.24
C TRP A 255 4.99 0.30 -17.45
N PRO A 256 5.21 0.84 -18.69
CA PRO A 256 5.62 2.23 -18.85
C PRO A 256 4.64 3.26 -18.31
N THR A 257 3.35 2.91 -18.18
CA THR A 257 2.34 3.80 -17.60
C THR A 257 2.65 4.12 -16.14
N ILE A 258 3.24 3.18 -15.39
CA ILE A 258 3.66 3.41 -14.00
C ILE A 258 4.71 4.53 -13.97
N LEU A 259 5.69 4.53 -14.87
CA LEU A 259 6.71 5.57 -14.96
C LEU A 259 6.10 6.93 -15.31
N ILE A 260 5.15 6.96 -16.23
CA ILE A 260 4.44 8.20 -16.60
C ILE A 260 3.68 8.75 -15.38
N VAL A 261 2.99 7.91 -14.63
CA VAL A 261 2.24 8.31 -13.42
C VAL A 261 3.20 8.82 -12.33
N LEU A 262 4.35 8.19 -12.16
CA LEU A 262 5.40 8.67 -11.24
C LEU A 262 5.91 10.05 -11.66
N LEU A 263 6.20 10.25 -12.94
CA LEU A 263 6.63 11.55 -13.47
C LEU A 263 5.54 12.61 -13.29
N LEU A 264 4.28 12.28 -13.52
CA LEU A 264 3.16 13.18 -13.28
C LEU A 264 3.06 13.58 -11.80
N GLY A 265 3.20 12.64 -10.88
CA GLY A 265 3.25 12.90 -9.44
C GLY A 265 4.44 13.79 -9.05
N LEU A 266 5.61 13.54 -9.64
CA LEU A 266 6.82 14.35 -9.43
C LEU A 266 6.62 15.79 -9.92
N ILE A 267 6.14 15.96 -11.15
CA ILE A 267 5.93 17.28 -11.72
C ILE A 267 4.83 18.05 -10.96
N ASP A 268 3.73 17.39 -10.54
CA ASP A 268 2.69 18.04 -9.74
C ASP A 268 3.22 18.46 -8.35
N THR A 269 4.13 17.66 -7.75
CA THR A 269 4.80 18.03 -6.49
C THR A 269 5.57 19.35 -6.63
N LEU A 270 6.21 19.60 -7.77
CA LEU A 270 7.00 20.80 -8.01
C LEU A 270 6.17 21.96 -8.57
N ALA A 271 5.30 21.71 -9.55
CA ALA A 271 4.64 22.72 -10.35
C ALA A 271 3.18 23.05 -9.93
N ASN A 272 2.56 22.23 -9.06
CA ASN A 272 1.17 22.39 -8.61
C ASN A 272 0.17 22.57 -9.77
N PHE A 273 0.06 21.57 -10.63
CA PHE A 273 -0.79 21.61 -11.82
C PHE A 273 -2.26 21.91 -11.52
N ARG A 274 -2.79 21.33 -10.43
CA ARG A 274 -4.20 21.49 -10.04
C ARG A 274 -4.54 22.95 -9.74
N ALA A 275 -3.66 23.67 -9.05
CA ALA A 275 -3.87 25.08 -8.77
C ALA A 275 -3.78 25.95 -10.04
N ARG A 276 -2.99 25.55 -11.03
CA ARG A 276 -2.90 26.24 -12.32
C ARG A 276 -4.16 26.00 -13.16
N LEU A 277 -4.63 24.74 -13.24
CA LEU A 277 -5.85 24.39 -13.97
C LEU A 277 -7.11 25.03 -13.35
N ALA A 278 -7.18 25.09 -12.01
CA ALA A 278 -8.31 25.74 -11.34
C ALA A 278 -8.38 27.26 -11.56
N ARG A 279 -7.28 27.92 -11.94
CA ARG A 279 -7.23 29.36 -12.29
C ARG A 279 -7.56 29.63 -13.74
N SER A 280 -7.48 28.62 -14.61
CA SER A 280 -7.73 28.76 -16.05
C SER A 280 -9.17 28.44 -16.47
N ASN A 281 -9.98 27.92 -15.54
CA ASN A 281 -11.44 27.74 -15.68
C ASN A 281 -12.19 28.81 -14.90
#